data_3836cb36ed253065c4cbf992a07daf9d
#
_entry.id   3836cb36ed253065c4cbf992a07daf9d
#
_cell.length_a   1.000
_cell.length_b   1.000
_cell.length_c   1.000
_cell.angle_alpha   90.00
_cell.angle_beta   90.00
_cell.angle_gamma   90.00
#
_symmetry.space_group_name_H-M   'P 1'
#
loop_
_entity.id
_entity.type
_entity.pdbx_description
1 polymer ?
#
loop_
_entity_poly.entity_id
_entity_poly.type
_entity_poly.pdbx_seq_one_letter_code
_entity_poly.pdbx_strand_id
1 'polypeptide(L)'
;MSEESQTTWWSSNLTQRLLSGMVMVLVAILSLAYGTTQWVGLLVLVVVILGMQEYRAMLSQQKVHLNRRGWLYSAFFLSISPLLGGIGALNAMLILVAGGWILNEMVFSRKQQLEELHSLGWVLFGLFWVGWSFPHITLIKDLPYGELNLCLLLVVIVLTDSLAYFGGRKFGITPLATGISPKKT
;
A
#
# COMPACT_ATOMS: atom_id res chain seq x y z
N MET A 1 -2.29 19.33 -37.68
CA MET A 1 -1.61 18.35 -36.82
C MET A 1 -2.35 17.05 -37.07
N SER A 2 -1.70 16.14 -37.79
CA SER A 2 -2.30 14.94 -38.37
C SER A 2 -2.61 13.89 -37.30
N GLU A 3 -3.68 13.13 -37.49
CA GLU A 3 -4.12 12.02 -36.61
C GLU A 3 -3.02 10.97 -36.38
N GLU A 4 -2.06 10.83 -37.28
CA GLU A 4 -0.88 9.97 -37.13
C GLU A 4 0.02 10.34 -35.94
N SER A 5 0.11 11.60 -35.56
CA SER A 5 0.95 12.01 -34.44
C SER A 5 0.33 11.63 -33.07
N GLN A 6 -0.98 11.59 -33.00
CA GLN A 6 -1.69 11.21 -31.76
C GLN A 6 -1.63 9.71 -31.50
N THR A 7 -1.75 8.89 -32.54
CA THR A 7 -1.69 7.42 -32.39
C THR A 7 -0.32 6.91 -31.93
N THR A 8 0.76 7.53 -32.35
CA THR A 8 2.14 7.20 -31.93
C THR A 8 2.41 7.53 -30.47
N TRP A 9 1.87 8.64 -29.96
CA TRP A 9 2.03 9.03 -28.55
C TRP A 9 1.29 8.08 -27.59
N TRP A 10 0.10 7.64 -27.96
CA TRP A 10 -0.68 6.70 -27.15
C TRP A 10 -0.04 5.30 -27.13
N SER A 11 0.48 4.83 -28.26
CA SER A 11 1.12 3.52 -28.35
C SER A 11 2.42 3.47 -27.56
N SER A 12 3.26 4.48 -27.63
CA SER A 12 4.54 4.53 -26.88
C SER A 12 4.32 4.57 -25.36
N ASN A 13 3.35 5.34 -24.87
CA ASN A 13 3.00 5.40 -23.44
C ASN A 13 2.39 4.08 -22.93
N LEU A 14 1.57 3.41 -23.76
CA LEU A 14 0.97 2.11 -23.41
C LEU A 14 2.03 1.02 -23.37
N THR A 15 2.94 1.00 -24.34
CA THR A 15 4.05 0.04 -24.41
C THR A 15 5.00 0.22 -23.24
N GLN A 16 5.36 1.47 -22.90
CA GLN A 16 6.20 1.75 -21.72
C GLN A 16 5.54 1.30 -20.42
N ARG A 17 4.25 1.57 -20.24
CA ARG A 17 3.50 1.14 -19.05
C ARG A 17 3.38 -0.38 -18.97
N LEU A 18 3.16 -1.06 -20.09
CA LEU A 18 3.13 -2.54 -20.12
C LEU A 18 4.50 -3.13 -19.82
N LEU A 19 5.57 -2.60 -20.41
CA LEU A 19 6.94 -3.08 -20.16
C LEU A 19 7.34 -2.84 -18.69
N SER A 20 7.12 -1.65 -18.16
CA SER A 20 7.44 -1.35 -16.75
C SER A 20 6.63 -2.22 -15.79
N GLY A 21 5.33 -2.41 -16.07
CA GLY A 21 4.48 -3.31 -15.29
C GLY A 21 4.96 -4.76 -15.34
N MET A 22 5.32 -5.25 -16.53
CA MET A 22 5.84 -6.62 -16.71
C MET A 22 7.17 -6.82 -15.98
N VAL A 23 8.09 -5.85 -16.06
CA VAL A 23 9.36 -5.89 -15.31
C VAL A 23 9.11 -5.89 -13.80
N MET A 24 8.22 -5.04 -13.31
CA MET A 24 7.87 -5.01 -11.88
C MET A 24 7.27 -6.34 -11.40
N VAL A 25 6.36 -6.92 -12.18
CA VAL A 25 5.75 -8.23 -11.86
C VAL A 25 6.81 -9.33 -11.88
N LEU A 26 7.70 -9.33 -12.88
CA LEU A 26 8.79 -10.30 -12.96
C LEU A 26 9.73 -10.20 -11.78
N VAL A 27 10.17 -8.99 -11.42
CA VAL A 27 11.01 -8.74 -10.24
C VAL A 27 10.32 -9.19 -8.97
N ALA A 28 9.03 -8.91 -8.81
CA ALA A 28 8.26 -9.35 -7.65
C ALA A 28 8.20 -10.89 -7.58
N ILE A 29 7.86 -11.56 -8.67
CA ILE A 29 7.79 -13.04 -8.72
C ILE A 29 9.16 -13.67 -8.42
N LEU A 30 10.23 -13.21 -9.06
CA LEU A 30 11.58 -13.73 -8.82
C LEU A 30 12.03 -13.49 -7.38
N SER A 31 11.74 -12.33 -6.83
CA SER A 31 12.08 -11.99 -5.44
C SER A 31 11.29 -12.83 -4.43
N LEU A 32 10.03 -13.11 -4.70
CA LEU A 32 9.20 -13.96 -3.84
C LEU A 32 9.60 -15.44 -3.95
N ALA A 33 9.97 -15.91 -5.15
CA ALA A 33 10.33 -17.31 -5.37
C ALA A 33 11.73 -17.64 -4.85
N TYR A 34 12.71 -16.78 -5.06
CA TYR A 34 14.13 -17.05 -4.79
C TYR A 34 14.73 -16.18 -3.69
N GLY A 35 14.05 -15.11 -3.27
CA GLY A 35 14.54 -14.20 -2.24
C GLY A 35 14.48 -14.81 -0.85
N THR A 36 15.45 -14.46 0.00
CA THR A 36 15.40 -14.74 1.44
C THR A 36 14.33 -13.88 2.12
N THR A 37 13.93 -14.22 3.34
CA THR A 37 12.98 -13.41 4.14
C THR A 37 13.47 -11.98 4.32
N GLN A 38 14.79 -11.78 4.52
CA GLN A 38 15.38 -10.45 4.65
C GLN A 38 15.27 -9.63 3.35
N TRP A 39 15.48 -10.27 2.20
CA TRP A 39 15.32 -9.63 0.90
C TRP A 39 13.89 -9.20 0.64
N VAL A 40 12.93 -10.08 0.92
CA VAL A 40 11.50 -9.74 0.84
C VAL A 40 11.15 -8.60 1.81
N GLY A 41 11.66 -8.65 3.03
CA GLY A 41 11.49 -7.57 4.02
C GLY A 41 12.01 -6.22 3.54
N LEU A 42 13.14 -6.20 2.82
CA LEU A 42 13.69 -4.96 2.23
C LEU A 42 12.78 -4.42 1.12
N LEU A 43 12.24 -5.29 0.26
CA LEU A 43 11.27 -4.88 -0.76
C LEU A 43 9.98 -4.33 -0.12
N VAL A 44 9.48 -5.00 0.90
CA VAL A 44 8.30 -4.55 1.67
C VAL A 44 8.57 -3.19 2.31
N LEU A 45 9.75 -2.97 2.88
CA LEU A 45 10.15 -1.67 3.41
C LEU A 45 10.03 -0.55 2.37
N VAL A 46 10.56 -0.79 1.16
CA VAL A 46 10.47 0.20 0.07
C VAL A 46 9.01 0.48 -0.30
N VAL A 47 8.20 -0.57 -0.46
CA VAL A 47 6.77 -0.44 -0.80
C VAL A 47 6.00 0.31 0.29
N VAL A 48 6.23 -0.01 1.56
CA VAL A 48 5.58 0.66 2.70
C VAL A 48 5.99 2.13 2.77
N ILE A 49 7.28 2.45 2.60
CA ILE A 49 7.74 3.85 2.58
C ILE A 49 7.05 4.63 1.46
N LEU A 50 7.03 4.09 0.25
CA LEU A 50 6.38 4.74 -0.90
C LEU A 50 4.88 4.89 -0.67
N GLY A 51 4.18 3.83 -0.27
CA GLY A 51 2.74 3.84 -0.02
C GLY A 51 2.36 4.81 1.10
N MET A 52 3.11 4.85 2.19
CA MET A 52 2.88 5.80 3.27
C MET A 52 3.17 7.25 2.86
N GLN A 53 4.16 7.51 1.99
CA GLN A 53 4.39 8.86 1.46
C GLN A 53 3.26 9.30 0.52
N GLU A 54 2.76 8.41 -0.31
CA GLU A 54 1.61 8.66 -1.20
C GLU A 54 0.35 8.96 -0.37
N TYR A 55 0.08 8.13 0.64
CA TYR A 55 -1.02 8.35 1.58
C TYR A 55 -0.92 9.72 2.28
N ARG A 56 0.28 10.11 2.75
CA ARG A 56 0.52 11.44 3.32
C ARG A 56 0.25 12.56 2.32
N ALA A 57 0.64 12.39 1.06
CA ALA A 57 0.38 13.37 0.01
C ALA A 57 -1.12 13.54 -0.24
N MET A 58 -1.90 12.45 -0.22
CA MET A 58 -3.36 12.50 -0.31
C MET A 58 -3.99 13.24 0.89
N LEU A 59 -3.53 12.97 2.11
CA LEU A 59 -4.01 13.65 3.31
C LEU A 59 -3.71 15.15 3.30
N SER A 60 -2.57 15.56 2.75
CA SER A 60 -2.22 16.98 2.64
C SER A 60 -3.22 17.76 1.77
N GLN A 61 -3.84 17.12 0.77
CA GLN A 61 -4.91 17.72 -0.03
C GLN A 61 -6.20 17.93 0.80
N GLN A 62 -6.41 17.13 1.84
CA GLN A 62 -7.52 17.24 2.80
C GLN A 62 -7.16 18.16 3.99
N LYS A 63 -6.11 18.97 3.87
CA LYS A 63 -5.60 19.90 4.91
C LYS A 63 -5.10 19.18 6.19
N VAL A 64 -4.91 17.87 6.16
CA VAL A 64 -4.27 17.11 7.22
C VAL A 64 -2.77 17.10 7.00
N HIS A 65 -2.01 17.84 7.84
CA HIS A 65 -0.57 17.98 7.69
C HIS A 65 0.15 17.05 8.67
N LEU A 66 0.81 16.02 8.15
CA LEU A 66 1.60 15.09 8.95
C LEU A 66 3.09 15.43 8.88
N ASN A 67 3.77 15.33 10.02
CA ASN A 67 5.21 15.46 10.08
C ASN A 67 5.88 14.36 9.23
N ARG A 68 6.58 14.78 8.15
CA ARG A 68 7.23 13.87 7.21
C ARG A 68 8.21 12.92 7.86
N ARG A 69 9.00 13.40 8.84
CA ARG A 69 10.02 12.58 9.50
C ARG A 69 9.37 11.51 10.38
N GLY A 70 8.41 11.91 11.22
CA GLY A 70 7.67 10.96 12.06
C GLY A 70 6.97 9.89 11.23
N TRP A 71 6.39 10.27 10.09
CA TRP A 71 5.72 9.35 9.18
C TRP A 71 6.68 8.35 8.52
N LEU A 72 7.87 8.81 8.11
CA LEU A 72 8.93 7.95 7.59
C LEU A 72 9.48 6.97 8.65
N TYR A 73 9.69 7.44 9.89
CA TYR A 73 10.11 6.55 10.98
C TYR A 73 9.05 5.49 11.28
N SER A 74 7.77 5.86 11.25
CA SER A 74 6.67 4.90 11.41
C SER A 74 6.72 3.80 10.34
N ALA A 75 6.90 4.17 9.07
CA ALA A 75 7.05 3.23 7.96
C ALA A 75 8.25 2.29 8.16
N PHE A 76 9.39 2.85 8.53
CA PHE A 76 10.62 2.10 8.74
C PHE A 76 10.50 1.08 9.87
N PHE A 77 10.06 1.52 11.05
CA PHE A 77 9.97 0.64 12.22
C PHE A 77 8.91 -0.45 12.05
N LEU A 78 7.75 -0.13 11.47
CA LEU A 78 6.72 -1.13 11.17
C LEU A 78 7.21 -2.18 10.17
N SER A 79 7.96 -1.78 9.14
CA SER A 79 8.45 -2.72 8.12
C SER A 79 9.58 -3.62 8.61
N ILE A 80 10.43 -3.15 9.53
CA ILE A 80 11.55 -3.95 10.05
C ILE A 80 11.13 -4.85 11.20
N SER A 81 10.11 -4.48 11.96
CA SER A 81 9.69 -5.21 13.17
C SER A 81 9.41 -6.70 12.94
N PRO A 82 8.82 -7.18 11.82
CA PRO A 82 8.66 -8.61 11.58
C PRO A 82 9.96 -9.40 11.53
N LEU A 83 11.03 -8.79 11.01
CA LEU A 83 12.35 -9.41 10.91
C LEU A 83 13.03 -9.56 12.28
N LEU A 84 12.64 -8.77 13.28
CA LEU A 84 13.22 -8.77 14.62
C LEU A 84 12.53 -9.73 15.58
N GLY A 85 11.23 -9.94 15.44
CA GLY A 85 10.47 -10.74 16.39
C GLY A 85 9.08 -11.19 15.90
N GLY A 86 8.94 -11.35 14.59
CA GLY A 86 7.73 -11.86 13.97
C GLY A 86 6.48 -11.00 14.22
N ILE A 87 5.32 -11.64 14.29
CA ILE A 87 4.01 -10.98 14.48
C ILE A 87 3.93 -10.24 15.83
N GLY A 88 4.57 -10.73 16.86
CA GLY A 88 4.58 -10.10 18.18
C GLY A 88 5.28 -8.74 18.14
N ALA A 89 6.44 -8.67 17.49
CA ALA A 89 7.18 -7.41 17.32
C ALA A 89 6.41 -6.43 16.43
N LEU A 90 5.75 -6.89 15.35
CA LEU A 90 4.94 -6.05 14.49
C LEU A 90 3.77 -5.40 15.26
N ASN A 91 3.05 -6.20 16.04
CA ASN A 91 1.93 -5.71 16.84
C ASN A 91 2.38 -4.73 17.94
N ALA A 92 3.45 -5.07 18.64
CA ALA A 92 4.04 -4.18 19.65
C ALA A 92 4.48 -2.85 19.01
N MET A 93 5.13 -2.90 17.84
CA MET A 93 5.56 -1.71 17.13
C MET A 93 4.38 -0.86 16.65
N LEU A 94 3.28 -1.48 16.19
CA LEU A 94 2.07 -0.75 15.83
C LEU A 94 1.51 0.02 17.04
N ILE A 95 1.44 -0.62 18.22
CA ILE A 95 0.96 0.02 19.46
C ILE A 95 1.86 1.20 19.84
N LEU A 96 3.18 1.01 19.79
CA LEU A 96 4.16 2.05 20.13
C LEU A 96 4.06 3.25 19.16
N VAL A 97 4.01 2.98 17.87
CA VAL A 97 3.90 4.02 16.84
C VAL A 97 2.56 4.76 16.92
N ALA A 98 1.45 4.02 17.02
CA ALA A 98 0.12 4.61 17.16
C ALA A 98 0.02 5.43 18.47
N GLY A 99 0.50 4.88 19.59
CA GLY A 99 0.57 5.59 20.86
C GLY A 99 1.43 6.85 20.79
N GLY A 100 2.56 6.80 20.10
CA GLY A 100 3.41 7.97 19.86
C GLY A 100 2.71 9.08 19.07
N TRP A 101 1.92 8.74 18.05
CA TRP A 101 1.11 9.70 17.31
C TRP A 101 -0.02 10.28 18.16
N ILE A 102 -0.71 9.45 18.95
CA ILE A 102 -1.75 9.92 19.89
C ILE A 102 -1.16 10.91 20.90
N LEU A 103 -0.03 10.55 21.53
CA LEU A 103 0.64 11.42 22.49
C LEU A 103 1.13 12.72 21.84
N ASN A 104 1.67 12.64 20.62
CA ASN A 104 2.08 13.84 19.88
C ASN A 104 0.91 14.80 19.65
N GLU A 105 -0.26 14.30 19.23
CA GLU A 105 -1.44 15.14 19.06
C GLU A 105 -1.94 15.70 20.39
N MET A 106 -2.00 14.90 21.45
CA MET A 106 -2.46 15.36 22.78
C MET A 106 -1.55 16.43 23.40
N VAL A 107 -0.23 16.34 23.18
CA VAL A 107 0.75 17.23 23.84
C VAL A 107 1.05 18.48 23.02
N PHE A 108 1.14 18.33 21.70
CA PHE A 108 1.65 19.41 20.83
C PHE A 108 0.59 20.05 19.94
N SER A 109 -0.60 19.47 19.84
CA SER A 109 -1.64 20.07 19.02
C SER A 109 -2.32 21.24 19.76
N ARG A 110 -2.48 22.36 19.05
CA ARG A 110 -3.19 23.57 19.51
C ARG A 110 -4.50 23.80 18.74
N LYS A 111 -4.94 22.82 17.99
CA LYS A 111 -6.14 22.91 17.15
C LYS A 111 -7.40 22.67 17.97
N GLN A 112 -8.55 22.96 17.35
CA GLN A 112 -9.83 22.61 17.96
C GLN A 112 -9.98 21.08 18.05
N GLN A 113 -10.48 20.57 19.17
CA GLN A 113 -10.57 19.13 19.50
C GLN A 113 -11.18 18.25 18.41
N LEU A 114 -12.18 18.75 17.67
CA LEU A 114 -12.81 17.98 16.59
C LEU A 114 -11.92 17.81 15.35
N GLU A 115 -11.12 18.82 14.99
CA GLU A 115 -10.18 18.73 13.87
C GLU A 115 -9.02 17.79 14.19
N GLU A 116 -8.59 17.76 15.45
CA GLU A 116 -7.56 16.86 15.96
C GLU A 116 -8.00 15.40 15.91
N LEU A 117 -9.20 15.11 16.39
CA LEU A 117 -9.75 13.75 16.39
C LEU A 117 -9.92 13.22 14.96
N HIS A 118 -10.36 14.07 14.03
CA HIS A 118 -10.50 13.73 12.63
C HIS A 118 -9.13 13.43 11.98
N SER A 119 -8.11 14.24 12.24
CA SER A 119 -6.76 14.03 11.69
C SER A 119 -6.11 12.78 12.29
N LEU A 120 -6.30 12.51 13.57
CA LEU A 120 -5.81 11.31 14.25
C LEU A 120 -6.43 10.03 13.65
N GLY A 121 -7.74 10.06 13.35
CA GLY A 121 -8.41 8.94 12.67
C GLY A 121 -7.74 8.57 11.34
N TRP A 122 -7.39 9.55 10.53
CA TRP A 122 -6.68 9.33 9.27
C TRP A 122 -5.26 8.80 9.49
N VAL A 123 -4.55 9.28 10.51
CA VAL A 123 -3.22 8.77 10.87
C VAL A 123 -3.30 7.28 11.24
N LEU A 124 -4.18 6.93 12.16
CA LEU A 124 -4.35 5.54 12.61
C LEU A 124 -4.78 4.62 11.47
N PHE A 125 -5.68 5.10 10.61
CA PHE A 125 -6.09 4.35 9.43
C PHE A 125 -4.90 4.06 8.49
N GLY A 126 -4.07 5.06 8.20
CA GLY A 126 -2.89 4.86 7.34
C GLY A 126 -1.83 3.95 7.94
N LEU A 127 -1.60 4.06 9.26
CA LEU A 127 -0.70 3.15 9.99
C LEU A 127 -1.19 1.70 9.90
N PHE A 128 -2.48 1.47 10.08
CA PHE A 128 -3.08 0.15 9.99
C PHE A 128 -3.12 -0.37 8.55
N TRP A 129 -3.65 0.44 7.62
CA TRP A 129 -3.90 0.01 6.24
C TRP A 129 -2.61 -0.23 5.45
N VAL A 130 -1.62 0.65 5.57
CA VAL A 130 -0.35 0.52 4.84
C VAL A 130 0.75 0.00 5.75
N GLY A 131 0.96 0.67 6.89
CA GLY A 131 2.09 0.41 7.76
C GLY A 131 2.08 -0.96 8.41
N TRP A 132 0.91 -1.48 8.79
CA TRP A 132 0.78 -2.79 9.45
C TRP A 132 0.44 -3.92 8.47
N SER A 133 -0.43 -3.68 7.47
CA SER A 133 -0.90 -4.75 6.58
C SER A 133 0.21 -5.29 5.67
N PHE A 134 0.99 -4.41 5.02
CA PHE A 134 2.03 -4.84 4.08
C PHE A 134 3.18 -5.65 4.70
N PRO A 135 3.68 -5.35 5.92
CA PRO A 135 4.70 -6.16 6.58
C PRO A 135 4.32 -7.63 6.82
N HIS A 136 3.02 -7.98 6.77
CA HIS A 136 2.60 -9.39 6.81
C HIS A 136 3.13 -10.20 5.64
N ILE A 137 3.47 -9.59 4.51
CA ILE A 137 4.15 -10.28 3.40
C ILE A 137 5.47 -10.90 3.86
N THR A 138 6.24 -10.18 4.68
CA THR A 138 7.48 -10.70 5.29
C THR A 138 7.20 -11.86 6.24
N LEU A 139 6.14 -11.78 7.04
CA LEU A 139 5.72 -12.85 7.94
C LEU A 139 5.26 -14.10 7.19
N ILE A 140 4.50 -13.93 6.10
CA ILE A 140 4.06 -15.06 5.26
C ILE A 140 5.26 -15.75 4.62
N LYS A 141 6.27 -14.96 4.17
CA LYS A 141 7.52 -15.53 3.61
C LYS A 141 8.27 -16.40 4.62
N ASP A 142 8.21 -16.04 5.90
CA ASP A 142 8.91 -16.75 6.99
C ASP A 142 8.18 -18.04 7.45
N LEU A 143 6.96 -18.27 6.99
CA LEU A 143 6.21 -19.50 7.29
C LEU A 143 6.75 -20.70 6.52
N PRO A 144 6.51 -21.95 7.01
CA PRO A 144 6.70 -23.14 6.20
C PRO A 144 5.95 -23.00 4.88
N TYR A 145 6.63 -23.29 3.76
CA TYR A 145 6.11 -23.07 2.39
C TYR A 145 5.76 -21.61 2.08
N GLY A 146 6.49 -20.65 2.67
CA GLY A 146 6.23 -19.22 2.50
C GLY A 146 6.19 -18.75 1.04
N GLU A 147 7.05 -19.31 0.18
CA GLU A 147 7.03 -19.04 -1.28
C GLU A 147 5.69 -19.44 -1.90
N LEU A 148 5.20 -20.63 -1.58
CA LEU A 148 3.93 -21.14 -2.10
C LEU A 148 2.76 -20.27 -1.61
N ASN A 149 2.77 -19.90 -0.33
CA ASN A 149 1.75 -19.05 0.26
C ASN A 149 1.71 -17.66 -0.39
N LEU A 150 2.87 -17.07 -0.67
CA LEU A 150 2.95 -15.77 -1.37
C LEU A 150 2.52 -15.89 -2.83
N CYS A 151 2.92 -16.96 -3.53
CA CYS A 151 2.43 -17.21 -4.88
C CYS A 151 0.90 -17.38 -4.89
N LEU A 152 0.34 -18.12 -3.95
CA LEU A 152 -1.10 -18.28 -3.81
C LEU A 152 -1.81 -16.94 -3.56
N LEU A 153 -1.26 -16.12 -2.67
CA LEU A 153 -1.78 -14.77 -2.41
C LEU A 153 -1.82 -13.92 -3.68
N LEU A 154 -0.73 -13.90 -4.46
CA LEU A 154 -0.66 -13.16 -5.73
C LEU A 154 -1.68 -13.68 -6.74
N VAL A 155 -1.80 -15.00 -6.88
CA VAL A 155 -2.76 -15.63 -7.79
C VAL A 155 -4.19 -15.23 -7.40
N VAL A 156 -4.53 -15.29 -6.12
CA VAL A 156 -5.86 -14.90 -5.62
C VAL A 156 -6.15 -13.43 -5.92
N ILE A 157 -5.19 -12.52 -5.68
CA ILE A 157 -5.36 -11.09 -5.96
C ILE A 157 -5.60 -10.87 -7.47
N VAL A 158 -4.73 -11.42 -8.32
CA VAL A 158 -4.83 -11.25 -9.78
C VAL A 158 -6.12 -11.85 -10.34
N LEU A 159 -6.51 -13.03 -9.86
CA LEU A 159 -7.77 -13.67 -10.27
C LEU A 159 -8.98 -12.85 -9.82
N THR A 160 -8.99 -12.37 -8.58
CA THR A 160 -10.09 -11.57 -8.04
C THR A 160 -10.28 -10.28 -8.86
N ASP A 161 -9.21 -9.56 -9.13
CA ASP A 161 -9.26 -8.33 -9.93
C ASP A 161 -9.69 -8.61 -11.38
N SER A 162 -9.15 -9.68 -11.98
CA SER A 162 -9.50 -10.07 -13.34
C SER A 162 -10.97 -10.49 -13.44
N LEU A 163 -11.44 -11.35 -12.54
CA LEU A 163 -12.82 -11.82 -12.51
C LEU A 163 -13.79 -10.67 -12.23
N ALA A 164 -13.45 -9.77 -11.30
CA ALA A 164 -14.24 -8.57 -11.03
C ALA A 164 -14.35 -7.67 -12.27
N TYR A 165 -13.22 -7.45 -12.97
CA TYR A 165 -13.22 -6.65 -14.20
C TYR A 165 -14.04 -7.29 -15.32
N PHE A 166 -13.79 -8.55 -15.64
CA PHE A 166 -14.53 -9.24 -16.73
C PHE A 166 -15.99 -9.51 -16.35
N GLY A 167 -16.26 -9.85 -15.10
CA GLY A 167 -17.60 -10.04 -14.57
C GLY A 167 -18.43 -8.75 -14.64
N GLY A 168 -17.87 -7.64 -14.14
CA GLY A 168 -18.49 -6.33 -14.20
C GLY A 168 -18.75 -5.87 -15.64
N ARG A 169 -17.79 -6.12 -16.55
CA ARG A 169 -17.94 -5.75 -17.97
C ARG A 169 -19.00 -6.59 -18.71
N LYS A 170 -19.15 -7.87 -18.35
CA LYS A 170 -20.06 -8.80 -19.06
C LYS A 170 -21.47 -8.81 -18.45
N PHE A 171 -21.57 -8.70 -17.14
CA PHE A 171 -22.83 -8.87 -16.41
C PHE A 171 -23.26 -7.62 -15.63
N GLY A 172 -22.43 -6.58 -15.59
CA GLY A 172 -22.72 -5.36 -14.84
C GLY A 172 -23.83 -4.54 -15.50
N ILE A 173 -24.96 -4.42 -14.80
CA ILE A 173 -26.12 -3.64 -15.24
C ILE A 173 -26.24 -2.36 -14.40
N THR A 174 -25.92 -2.43 -13.11
CA THR A 174 -26.05 -1.32 -12.17
C THR A 174 -24.69 -0.76 -11.75
N PRO A 175 -24.47 0.58 -11.80
CA PRO A 175 -23.23 1.18 -11.31
C PRO A 175 -23.10 0.99 -9.81
N LEU A 176 -21.94 0.50 -9.34
CA LEU A 176 -21.67 0.21 -7.93
C LEU A 176 -21.55 1.49 -7.07
N ALA A 177 -20.96 2.55 -7.61
CA ALA A 177 -20.74 3.81 -6.89
C ALA A 177 -20.65 4.98 -7.87
N THR A 178 -21.76 5.55 -8.26
CA THR A 178 -21.85 6.65 -9.23
C THR A 178 -21.05 7.89 -8.84
N GLY A 179 -20.94 8.18 -7.53
CA GLY A 179 -20.21 9.35 -7.00
C GLY A 179 -18.68 9.16 -6.93
N ILE A 180 -18.18 7.92 -6.91
CA ILE A 180 -16.73 7.64 -6.74
C ILE A 180 -16.12 7.10 -8.04
N SER A 181 -16.83 6.23 -8.74
CA SER A 181 -16.38 5.64 -10.00
C SER A 181 -17.57 5.31 -10.90
N PRO A 182 -17.99 6.25 -11.77
CA PRO A 182 -19.17 6.09 -12.60
C PRO A 182 -19.05 4.97 -13.66
N LYS A 183 -17.84 4.44 -13.86
CA LYS A 183 -17.55 3.38 -14.85
C LYS A 183 -17.47 1.96 -14.25
N LYS A 184 -17.59 1.82 -12.92
CA LYS A 184 -17.59 0.50 -12.28
C LYS A 184 -19.01 0.00 -12.09
N THR A 185 -19.27 -1.16 -12.66
CA THR A 185 -20.50 -1.93 -12.52
C THR A 185 -20.25 -3.19 -11.74
#